data_d3275b545d854ac6abb34e461c966526
#
_entry.id   d3275b545d854ac6abb34e461c966526
#
_cell.length_a   1.000
_cell.length_b   1.000
_cell.length_c   1.000
_cell.angle_alpha   90.00
_cell.angle_beta   90.00
_cell.angle_gamma   90.00
#
_symmetry.space_group_name_H-M   'P 1'
#
loop_
_entity.id
_entity.type
_entity.pdbx_description
1 polymer ?
#
loop_
_entity_poly.entity_id
_entity_poly.type
_entity_poly.pdbx_seq_one_letter_code
_entity_poly.pdbx_strand_id
1 'polypeptide(L)'
;MNKQYWNKYYSKKKGLDEPSSFAVHICNMMSQGEAILELGCGNGRDSFFFAKHGFQVYALDQSEIVITQIRKENINPMFICKDILSIEENFPYTINHGYARFVLHALSKIEADKAIEMMSRILPPNGLFFTESRSVKSNLYGTGDFLGHDIYSTDHKRRFIHKKDLIHQLESNGFTIESVMESDGLAIYKDDDPVVIRINARKNSNIS
;
A
#
# COMPACT_ATOMS: atom_id res chain seq x y z
N MET A 1 -6.61 10.05 -6.49
CA MET A 1 -6.40 8.75 -7.22
C MET A 1 -7.44 8.59 -8.34
N ASN A 2 -7.12 7.95 -9.49
CA ASN A 2 -8.07 7.82 -10.62
C ASN A 2 -9.00 6.60 -10.46
N LYS A 3 -10.13 6.76 -9.75
CA LYS A 3 -11.14 5.71 -9.49
C LYS A 3 -11.67 5.07 -10.79
N GLN A 4 -11.90 5.87 -11.84
CA GLN A 4 -12.45 5.36 -13.11
C GLN A 4 -11.47 4.41 -13.82
N TYR A 5 -10.17 4.73 -13.78
CA TYR A 5 -9.14 3.87 -14.34
C TYR A 5 -9.11 2.50 -13.61
N TRP A 6 -9.10 2.49 -12.28
CA TRP A 6 -9.06 1.26 -11.49
C TRP A 6 -10.34 0.43 -11.65
N ASN A 7 -11.50 1.05 -11.71
CA ASN A 7 -12.74 0.36 -12.03
C ASN A 7 -12.67 -0.36 -13.39
N LYS A 8 -12.14 0.33 -14.42
CA LYS A 8 -11.96 -0.26 -15.76
C LYS A 8 -10.90 -1.36 -15.78
N TYR A 9 -9.83 -1.20 -15.02
CA TYR A 9 -8.78 -2.21 -14.89
C TYR A 9 -9.34 -3.50 -14.27
N TYR A 10 -10.00 -3.40 -13.13
CA TYR A 10 -10.52 -4.56 -12.42
C TYR A 10 -11.74 -5.20 -13.08
N SER A 11 -12.54 -4.47 -13.85
CA SER A 11 -13.63 -5.08 -14.64
C SER A 11 -13.14 -6.11 -15.67
N LYS A 12 -11.88 -5.99 -16.09
CA LYS A 12 -11.26 -6.90 -17.07
C LYS A 12 -10.41 -7.99 -16.43
N LYS A 13 -9.98 -7.80 -15.19
CA LYS A 13 -9.10 -8.74 -14.49
C LYS A 13 -9.91 -9.83 -13.82
N LYS A 14 -9.67 -11.08 -14.22
CA LYS A 14 -10.30 -12.27 -13.63
C LYS A 14 -9.29 -13.07 -12.84
N GLY A 15 -9.73 -13.62 -11.71
CA GLY A 15 -8.94 -14.51 -10.88
C GLY A 15 -8.04 -13.77 -9.87
N LEU A 16 -7.48 -14.57 -8.99
CA LEU A 16 -6.54 -14.14 -7.95
C LEU A 16 -5.12 -14.43 -8.43
N ASP A 17 -4.24 -13.44 -8.35
CA ASP A 17 -2.81 -13.66 -8.60
C ASP A 17 -2.16 -14.32 -7.37
N GLU A 18 -0.97 -14.89 -7.56
CA GLU A 18 -0.10 -15.28 -6.45
C GLU A 18 0.22 -14.06 -5.56
N PRO A 19 0.44 -14.26 -4.25
CA PRO A 19 0.78 -13.16 -3.36
C PRO A 19 2.02 -12.42 -3.85
N SER A 20 2.10 -11.15 -3.54
CA SER A 20 3.29 -10.38 -3.88
C SER A 20 4.50 -10.87 -3.07
N SER A 21 5.68 -10.80 -3.68
CA SER A 21 6.93 -11.08 -2.97
C SER A 21 7.13 -10.19 -1.74
N PHE A 22 6.51 -8.99 -1.73
CA PHE A 22 6.55 -8.11 -0.57
C PHE A 22 5.66 -8.63 0.57
N ALA A 23 4.43 -9.07 0.28
CA ALA A 23 3.57 -9.69 1.30
C ALA A 23 4.23 -10.93 1.92
N VAL A 24 4.83 -11.79 1.08
CA VAL A 24 5.59 -12.96 1.56
C VAL A 24 6.77 -12.55 2.44
N HIS A 25 7.52 -11.53 2.04
CA HIS A 25 8.67 -11.02 2.78
C HIS A 25 8.31 -10.53 4.18
N ILE A 26 7.23 -9.75 4.32
CA ILE A 26 6.85 -9.15 5.61
C ILE A 26 6.02 -10.07 6.50
N CYS A 27 5.47 -11.15 5.97
CA CYS A 27 4.60 -12.07 6.71
C CYS A 27 5.27 -12.59 8.00
N ASN A 28 6.58 -12.86 7.96
CA ASN A 28 7.35 -13.36 9.11
C ASN A 28 7.77 -12.26 10.09
N MET A 29 7.45 -11.00 9.84
CA MET A 29 7.77 -9.85 10.71
C MET A 29 6.64 -9.53 11.67
N MET A 30 5.51 -10.23 11.56
CA MET A 30 4.30 -10.04 12.34
C MET A 30 3.93 -11.35 13.04
N SER A 31 3.17 -11.26 14.15
CA SER A 31 2.69 -12.43 14.89
C SER A 31 1.30 -12.84 14.43
N GLN A 32 1.02 -14.14 14.40
CA GLN A 32 -0.32 -14.64 14.09
C GLN A 32 -1.35 -14.06 15.07
N GLY A 33 -2.53 -13.76 14.56
CA GLY A 33 -3.61 -13.11 15.32
C GLY A 33 -3.56 -11.59 15.32
N GLU A 34 -2.45 -10.98 14.92
CA GLU A 34 -2.36 -9.53 14.76
C GLU A 34 -3.20 -9.03 13.58
N ALA A 35 -3.63 -7.77 13.67
CA ALA A 35 -4.47 -7.15 12.67
C ALA A 35 -3.64 -6.27 11.71
N ILE A 36 -3.85 -6.43 10.40
CA ILE A 36 -3.22 -5.64 9.35
C ILE A 36 -4.26 -4.84 8.57
N LEU A 37 -3.98 -3.54 8.35
CA LEU A 37 -4.74 -2.67 7.48
C LEU A 37 -4.03 -2.55 6.14
N GLU A 38 -4.62 -3.12 5.09
CA GLU A 38 -4.13 -3.01 3.72
C GLU A 38 -4.79 -1.83 3.00
N LEU A 39 -3.97 -0.89 2.56
CA LEU A 39 -4.39 0.24 1.74
C LEU A 39 -4.29 -0.12 0.26
N GLY A 40 -5.40 0.03 -0.49
CA GLY A 40 -5.44 -0.25 -1.92
C GLY A 40 -5.29 -1.74 -2.24
N CYS A 41 -6.15 -2.58 -1.66
CA CYS A 41 -6.04 -4.04 -1.74
C CYS A 41 -6.28 -4.63 -3.15
N GLY A 42 -6.87 -3.86 -4.08
CA GLY A 42 -7.18 -4.34 -5.41
C GLY A 42 -8.03 -5.62 -5.40
N ASN A 43 -7.60 -6.65 -6.12
CA ASN A 43 -8.29 -7.95 -6.15
C ASN A 43 -8.07 -8.82 -4.91
N GLY A 44 -7.45 -8.27 -3.87
CA GLY A 44 -7.31 -8.92 -2.57
C GLY A 44 -6.25 -10.02 -2.47
N ARG A 45 -5.34 -10.15 -3.45
CA ARG A 45 -4.36 -11.24 -3.48
C ARG A 45 -3.49 -11.31 -2.22
N ASP A 46 -3.00 -10.15 -1.75
CA ASP A 46 -2.18 -10.06 -0.55
C ASP A 46 -3.05 -10.16 0.71
N SER A 47 -4.28 -9.60 0.69
CA SER A 47 -5.27 -9.75 1.77
C SER A 47 -5.61 -11.22 2.06
N PHE A 48 -5.90 -12.01 1.01
CA PHE A 48 -6.19 -13.44 1.17
C PHE A 48 -4.97 -14.23 1.65
N PHE A 49 -3.79 -13.84 1.21
CA PHE A 49 -2.55 -14.43 1.68
C PHE A 49 -2.35 -14.21 3.19
N PHE A 50 -2.46 -12.96 3.66
CA PHE A 50 -2.35 -12.64 5.08
C PHE A 50 -3.41 -13.37 5.93
N ALA A 51 -4.67 -13.37 5.48
CA ALA A 51 -5.73 -14.07 6.19
C ALA A 51 -5.46 -15.59 6.31
N LYS A 52 -4.95 -16.22 5.24
CA LYS A 52 -4.54 -17.63 5.24
C LYS A 52 -3.40 -17.91 6.24
N HIS A 53 -2.56 -16.92 6.52
CA HIS A 53 -1.46 -17.01 7.48
C HIS A 53 -1.86 -16.61 8.92
N GLY A 54 -3.16 -16.47 9.19
CA GLY A 54 -3.69 -16.28 10.53
C GLY A 54 -3.76 -14.82 10.99
N PHE A 55 -3.61 -13.84 10.08
CA PHE A 55 -3.79 -12.42 10.39
C PHE A 55 -5.26 -12.02 10.29
N GLN A 56 -5.71 -11.09 11.13
CA GLN A 56 -6.96 -10.37 10.91
C GLN A 56 -6.73 -9.26 9.88
N VAL A 57 -7.42 -9.32 8.74
CA VAL A 57 -7.16 -8.39 7.63
C VAL A 57 -8.32 -7.44 7.41
N TYR A 58 -8.03 -6.14 7.43
CA TYR A 58 -8.92 -5.07 6.99
C TYR A 58 -8.34 -4.50 5.70
N ALA A 59 -9.07 -4.64 4.59
CA ALA A 59 -8.55 -4.37 3.26
C ALA A 59 -9.40 -3.31 2.56
N LEU A 60 -8.79 -2.17 2.24
CA LEU A 60 -9.46 -1.04 1.63
C LEU A 60 -9.12 -0.89 0.15
N ASP A 61 -10.14 -0.62 -0.66
CA ASP A 61 -9.97 -0.10 -2.01
C ASP A 61 -11.12 0.84 -2.34
N GLN A 62 -10.86 1.88 -3.16
CA GLN A 62 -11.89 2.81 -3.60
C GLN A 62 -12.76 2.26 -4.74
N SER A 63 -12.34 1.17 -5.39
CA SER A 63 -13.04 0.54 -6.50
C SER A 63 -14.17 -0.34 -5.99
N GLU A 64 -15.40 0.15 -6.11
CA GLU A 64 -16.60 -0.60 -5.79
C GLU A 64 -16.70 -1.90 -6.61
N ILE A 65 -16.25 -1.87 -7.86
CA ILE A 65 -16.29 -3.03 -8.75
C ILE A 65 -15.47 -4.18 -8.17
N VAL A 66 -14.21 -3.92 -7.79
CA VAL A 66 -13.35 -4.98 -7.27
C VAL A 66 -13.82 -5.45 -5.90
N ILE A 67 -14.21 -4.53 -5.02
CA ILE A 67 -14.69 -4.90 -3.67
C ILE A 67 -15.96 -5.77 -3.77
N THR A 68 -16.91 -5.45 -4.65
CA THR A 68 -18.11 -6.27 -4.85
C THR A 68 -17.77 -7.67 -5.36
N GLN A 69 -16.75 -7.80 -6.20
CA GLN A 69 -16.33 -9.11 -6.76
C GLN A 69 -15.68 -10.03 -5.71
N ILE A 70 -14.96 -9.47 -4.73
CA ILE A 70 -14.14 -10.26 -3.78
C ILE A 70 -14.74 -10.34 -2.38
N ARG A 71 -15.67 -9.44 -2.02
CA ARG A 71 -16.28 -9.38 -0.69
C ARG A 71 -17.12 -10.63 -0.44
N LYS A 72 -16.89 -11.22 0.73
CA LYS A 72 -17.79 -12.21 1.33
C LYS A 72 -18.19 -11.68 2.71
N GLU A 73 -19.45 -11.79 3.05
CA GLU A 73 -19.95 -11.29 4.34
C GLU A 73 -19.33 -12.06 5.51
N ASN A 74 -18.92 -11.31 6.54
CA ASN A 74 -18.44 -11.84 7.82
C ASN A 74 -17.28 -12.85 7.73
N ILE A 75 -16.44 -12.72 6.72
CA ILE A 75 -15.27 -13.58 6.50
C ILE A 75 -14.01 -12.71 6.46
N ASN A 76 -12.95 -13.20 7.08
CA ASN A 76 -11.61 -12.62 6.95
C ASN A 76 -10.98 -13.03 5.60
N PRO A 77 -10.51 -12.10 4.75
CA PRO A 77 -10.36 -10.64 4.93
C PRO A 77 -11.68 -9.86 4.94
N MET A 78 -11.74 -8.78 5.74
CA MET A 78 -12.82 -7.82 5.67
C MET A 78 -12.52 -6.76 4.61
N PHE A 79 -13.24 -6.81 3.49
CA PHE A 79 -13.08 -5.86 2.39
C PHE A 79 -13.99 -4.64 2.55
N ILE A 80 -13.40 -3.43 2.49
CA ILE A 80 -14.06 -2.16 2.76
C ILE A 80 -13.91 -1.27 1.51
N CYS A 81 -15.05 -0.91 0.89
CA CYS A 81 -15.04 0.07 -0.22
C CYS A 81 -14.95 1.48 0.35
N LYS A 82 -13.75 2.04 0.39
CA LYS A 82 -13.52 3.39 0.93
C LYS A 82 -12.27 4.01 0.29
N ASP A 83 -12.30 5.34 0.09
CA ASP A 83 -11.10 6.08 -0.25
C ASP A 83 -10.19 6.14 0.98
N ILE A 84 -8.92 5.81 0.80
CA ILE A 84 -7.93 5.83 1.89
C ILE A 84 -7.78 7.21 2.52
N LEU A 85 -8.02 8.28 1.76
CA LEU A 85 -7.96 9.66 2.26
C LEU A 85 -9.20 10.07 3.08
N SER A 86 -10.24 9.23 3.10
CA SER A 86 -11.46 9.44 3.88
C SER A 86 -11.51 8.58 5.14
N ILE A 87 -10.42 7.89 5.49
CA ILE A 87 -10.32 7.15 6.74
C ILE A 87 -10.18 8.16 7.87
N GLU A 88 -11.05 8.07 8.86
CA GLU A 88 -11.06 8.91 10.04
C GLU A 88 -10.18 8.32 11.13
N GLU A 89 -9.74 9.16 12.08
CA GLU A 89 -8.99 8.73 13.26
C GLU A 89 -9.74 7.66 14.08
N ASN A 90 -11.07 7.70 14.04
CA ASN A 90 -11.94 6.72 14.68
C ASN A 90 -12.17 5.48 13.80
N PHE A 91 -11.11 4.97 13.17
CA PHE A 91 -11.22 3.69 12.45
C PHE A 91 -11.74 2.61 13.43
N PRO A 92 -12.87 1.95 13.12
CA PRO A 92 -13.63 1.19 14.13
C PRO A 92 -12.98 -0.14 14.54
N TYR A 93 -11.78 -0.43 14.05
CA TYR A 93 -11.07 -1.68 14.28
C TYR A 93 -9.69 -1.42 14.88
N THR A 94 -9.26 -2.28 15.80
CA THR A 94 -7.88 -2.26 16.31
C THR A 94 -6.94 -2.81 15.25
N ILE A 95 -5.90 -2.05 14.92
CA ILE A 95 -4.90 -2.38 13.90
C ILE A 95 -3.54 -2.46 14.58
N ASN A 96 -2.77 -3.48 14.27
CA ASN A 96 -1.38 -3.61 14.72
C ASN A 96 -0.40 -3.10 13.67
N HIS A 97 -0.68 -3.35 12.38
CA HIS A 97 0.22 -3.06 11.28
C HIS A 97 -0.51 -2.44 10.10
N GLY A 98 0.22 -1.65 9.31
CA GLY A 98 -0.24 -1.10 8.05
C GLY A 98 0.54 -1.66 6.86
N TYR A 99 -0.12 -1.80 5.72
CA TYR A 99 0.47 -2.27 4.48
C TYR A 99 0.00 -1.44 3.30
N ALA A 100 0.94 -0.88 2.52
CA ALA A 100 0.66 -0.03 1.37
C ALA A 100 1.57 -0.41 0.20
N ARG A 101 1.10 -1.32 -0.66
CA ARG A 101 1.83 -1.75 -1.84
C ARG A 101 1.28 -1.09 -3.10
N PHE A 102 2.12 -0.34 -3.81
CA PHE A 102 1.77 0.38 -5.05
C PHE A 102 0.63 1.40 -4.88
N VAL A 103 0.48 1.94 -3.67
CA VAL A 103 -0.53 2.94 -3.32
C VAL A 103 0.06 4.34 -3.28
N LEU A 104 1.15 4.56 -2.53
CA LEU A 104 1.71 5.90 -2.32
C LEU A 104 2.17 6.57 -3.63
N HIS A 105 2.60 5.80 -4.61
CA HIS A 105 2.95 6.32 -5.93
C HIS A 105 1.75 6.54 -6.88
N ALA A 106 0.57 6.03 -6.53
CA ALA A 106 -0.69 6.32 -7.23
C ALA A 106 -1.35 7.61 -6.73
N LEU A 107 -0.81 8.21 -5.67
CA LEU A 107 -1.25 9.45 -5.04
C LEU A 107 -0.34 10.61 -5.44
N SER A 108 -0.88 11.84 -5.42
CA SER A 108 -0.03 13.03 -5.38
C SER A 108 0.81 13.06 -4.11
N LYS A 109 1.84 13.92 -4.07
CA LYS A 109 2.67 14.05 -2.87
C LYS A 109 1.84 14.40 -1.64
N ILE A 110 0.94 15.39 -1.77
CA ILE A 110 0.08 15.85 -0.67
C ILE A 110 -0.87 14.74 -0.19
N GLU A 111 -1.44 13.98 -1.11
CA GLU A 111 -2.31 12.84 -0.75
C GLU A 111 -1.51 11.73 -0.06
N ALA A 112 -0.28 11.44 -0.51
CA ALA A 112 0.60 10.48 0.13
C ALA A 112 1.00 10.90 1.55
N ASP A 113 1.29 12.20 1.77
CA ASP A 113 1.55 12.77 3.09
C ASP A 113 0.35 12.54 4.03
N LYS A 114 -0.86 12.83 3.57
CA LYS A 114 -2.09 12.60 4.34
C LYS A 114 -2.31 11.11 4.66
N ALA A 115 -2.03 10.22 3.71
CA ALA A 115 -2.16 8.78 3.95
C ALA A 115 -1.14 8.28 5.00
N ILE A 116 0.09 8.78 4.98
CA ILE A 116 1.12 8.44 5.97
C ILE A 116 0.75 9.03 7.35
N GLU A 117 0.29 10.28 7.40
CA GLU A 117 -0.18 10.93 8.62
C GLU A 117 -1.35 10.14 9.24
N MET A 118 -2.33 9.75 8.44
CA MET A 118 -3.46 8.93 8.87
C MET A 118 -2.98 7.59 9.45
N MET A 119 -2.06 6.89 8.77
CA MET A 119 -1.49 5.65 9.30
C MET A 119 -0.75 5.86 10.62
N SER A 120 -0.05 6.98 10.77
CA SER A 120 0.60 7.36 12.03
C SER A 120 -0.39 7.55 13.19
N ARG A 121 -1.62 8.01 12.92
CA ARG A 121 -2.66 8.19 13.95
C ARG A 121 -3.37 6.88 14.30
N ILE A 122 -3.58 6.00 13.33
CA ILE A 122 -4.28 4.72 13.52
C ILE A 122 -3.39 3.67 14.18
N LEU A 123 -2.10 3.61 13.81
CA LEU A 123 -1.21 2.59 14.32
C LEU A 123 -0.85 2.83 15.79
N PRO A 124 -0.85 1.76 16.61
CA PRO A 124 -0.38 1.85 17.99
C PRO A 124 1.13 2.11 18.04
N PRO A 125 1.66 2.54 19.17
CA PRO A 125 3.10 2.54 19.41
C PRO A 125 3.72 1.18 19.08
N ASN A 126 4.86 1.18 18.42
CA ASN A 126 5.56 0.00 17.89
C ASN A 126 4.86 -0.74 16.74
N GLY A 127 3.69 -0.32 16.28
CA GLY A 127 3.06 -0.85 15.08
C GLY A 127 3.95 -0.64 13.84
N LEU A 128 3.97 -1.59 12.92
CA LEU A 128 4.77 -1.53 11.70
C LEU A 128 3.95 -0.97 10.54
N PHE A 129 4.57 -0.12 9.73
CA PHE A 129 4.03 0.32 8.45
C PHE A 129 4.94 -0.13 7.32
N PHE A 130 4.43 -1.01 6.49
CA PHE A 130 5.12 -1.61 5.36
C PHE A 130 4.73 -0.90 4.08
N THR A 131 5.70 -0.36 3.33
CA THR A 131 5.42 0.34 2.08
C THR A 131 6.27 -0.18 0.93
N GLU A 132 5.65 -0.38 -0.25
CA GLU A 132 6.35 -0.64 -1.52
C GLU A 132 5.86 0.34 -2.58
N SER A 133 6.78 1.05 -3.23
CA SER A 133 6.46 2.07 -4.23
C SER A 133 7.48 2.10 -5.36
N ARG A 134 7.09 2.54 -6.57
CA ARG A 134 8.01 2.73 -7.69
C ARG A 134 8.99 3.86 -7.41
N SER A 135 10.26 3.59 -7.65
CA SER A 135 11.36 4.56 -7.56
C SER A 135 11.50 5.38 -8.83
N VAL A 136 12.07 6.58 -8.70
CA VAL A 136 12.59 7.38 -9.84
C VAL A 136 13.69 6.66 -10.64
N LYS A 137 14.25 5.57 -10.10
CA LYS A 137 15.20 4.72 -10.80
C LYS A 137 14.53 3.64 -11.68
N SER A 138 13.21 3.55 -11.66
CA SER A 138 12.47 2.60 -12.51
C SER A 138 12.62 2.97 -13.99
N ASN A 139 12.69 1.96 -14.85
CA ASN A 139 12.81 2.09 -16.30
C ASN A 139 11.68 2.90 -16.96
N LEU A 140 10.52 2.99 -16.32
CA LEU A 140 9.40 3.81 -16.79
C LEU A 140 9.49 5.29 -16.37
N TYR A 141 10.45 5.66 -15.51
CA TYR A 141 10.67 7.07 -15.20
C TYR A 141 11.16 7.85 -16.43
N GLY A 142 10.53 8.97 -16.71
CA GLY A 142 10.82 9.75 -17.91
C GLY A 142 10.12 9.27 -19.19
N THR A 143 9.25 8.23 -19.12
CA THR A 143 8.49 7.76 -20.27
C THR A 143 7.04 8.23 -20.22
N GLY A 144 6.46 8.55 -21.41
CA GLY A 144 5.11 9.10 -21.52
C GLY A 144 5.03 10.60 -21.28
N ASP A 145 3.83 11.10 -21.03
CA ASP A 145 3.58 12.54 -20.83
C ASP A 145 3.98 12.97 -19.43
N PHE A 146 4.88 13.95 -19.32
CA PHE A 146 5.26 14.54 -18.05
C PHE A 146 4.18 15.50 -17.55
N LEU A 147 3.66 15.24 -16.36
CA LEU A 147 2.59 16.02 -15.73
C LEU A 147 3.05 16.87 -14.54
N GLY A 148 4.36 16.99 -14.33
CA GLY A 148 4.97 17.69 -13.19
C GLY A 148 5.15 16.79 -11.96
N HIS A 149 6.04 17.18 -11.04
CA HIS A 149 6.23 16.51 -9.73
C HIS A 149 6.50 14.99 -9.81
N ASP A 150 7.37 14.59 -10.76
CA ASP A 150 7.70 13.18 -11.03
C ASP A 150 6.50 12.30 -11.42
N ILE A 151 5.44 12.91 -11.93
CA ILE A 151 4.26 12.22 -12.46
C ILE A 151 4.39 12.07 -13.97
N TYR A 152 4.28 10.84 -14.44
CA TYR A 152 4.23 10.51 -15.87
C TYR A 152 2.96 9.72 -16.18
N SER A 153 2.44 9.92 -17.40
CA SER A 153 1.25 9.23 -17.90
C SER A 153 1.60 8.41 -19.13
N THR A 154 1.44 7.11 -19.01
CA THR A 154 1.49 6.15 -20.11
C THR A 154 0.07 5.58 -20.30
N ASP A 155 -0.22 4.36 -19.83
CA ASP A 155 -1.56 3.79 -19.73
C ASP A 155 -2.38 4.39 -18.55
N HIS A 156 -1.69 4.88 -17.52
CA HIS A 156 -2.25 5.65 -16.41
C HIS A 156 -1.18 6.55 -15.77
N LYS A 157 -1.63 7.43 -14.87
CA LYS A 157 -0.75 8.34 -14.12
C LYS A 157 -0.03 7.59 -13.02
N ARG A 158 1.31 7.74 -12.97
CA ARG A 158 2.18 7.24 -11.92
C ARG A 158 3.08 8.35 -11.43
N ARG A 159 3.18 8.52 -10.13
CA ARG A 159 4.23 9.31 -9.51
C ARG A 159 5.40 8.39 -9.18
N PHE A 160 6.58 8.75 -9.56
CA PHE A 160 7.79 8.05 -9.14
C PHE A 160 8.35 8.71 -7.90
N ILE A 161 8.87 7.93 -6.97
CA ILE A 161 9.22 8.41 -5.64
C ILE A 161 10.74 8.43 -5.48
N HIS A 162 11.25 9.54 -4.94
CA HIS A 162 12.61 9.61 -4.46
C HIS A 162 12.70 8.94 -3.09
N LYS A 163 13.60 7.98 -2.93
CA LYS A 163 13.80 7.24 -1.67
C LYS A 163 13.96 8.15 -0.46
N LYS A 164 14.78 9.20 -0.59
CA LYS A 164 15.03 10.16 0.50
C LYS A 164 13.77 10.91 0.92
N ASP A 165 12.91 11.25 -0.03
CA ASP A 165 11.66 11.96 0.25
C ASP A 165 10.69 11.07 1.01
N LEU A 166 10.56 9.80 0.62
CA LEU A 166 9.68 8.85 1.32
C LEU A 166 10.16 8.57 2.75
N ILE A 167 11.47 8.42 2.95
CA ILE A 167 12.06 8.30 4.28
C ILE A 167 11.70 9.52 5.12
N HIS A 168 11.98 10.72 4.61
CA HIS A 168 11.69 11.96 5.32
C HIS A 168 10.19 12.12 5.65
N GLN A 169 9.30 11.76 4.73
CA GLN A 169 7.84 11.77 4.97
C GLN A 169 7.46 10.84 6.12
N LEU A 170 7.99 9.62 6.17
CA LEU A 170 7.71 8.68 7.25
C LEU A 170 8.27 9.18 8.58
N GLU A 171 9.52 9.63 8.61
CA GLU A 171 10.16 10.14 9.84
C GLU A 171 9.43 11.37 10.40
N SER A 172 9.04 12.30 9.52
CA SER A 172 8.27 13.52 9.90
C SER A 172 6.89 13.20 10.45
N ASN A 173 6.35 12.02 10.16
CA ASN A 173 5.07 11.53 10.68
C ASN A 173 5.24 10.57 11.87
N GLY A 174 6.40 10.55 12.52
CA GLY A 174 6.64 9.82 13.76
C GLY A 174 6.87 8.32 13.55
N PHE A 175 7.51 7.96 12.44
CA PHE A 175 8.01 6.61 12.21
C PHE A 175 9.54 6.58 12.29
N THR A 176 10.09 5.49 12.80
CA THR A 176 11.50 5.14 12.69
C THR A 176 11.68 4.12 11.57
N ILE A 177 12.64 4.36 10.69
CA ILE A 177 12.92 3.44 9.57
C ILE A 177 13.74 2.25 10.10
N GLU A 178 13.18 1.04 10.02
CA GLU A 178 13.88 -0.18 10.42
C GLU A 178 14.68 -0.81 9.26
N SER A 179 14.12 -0.77 8.07
CA SER A 179 14.82 -1.23 6.88
C SER A 179 14.36 -0.48 5.64
N VAL A 180 15.27 -0.33 4.69
CA VAL A 180 14.99 0.24 3.38
C VAL A 180 15.74 -0.54 2.29
N MET A 181 15.04 -0.90 1.23
CA MET A 181 15.58 -1.51 0.02
C MET A 181 15.14 -0.69 -1.19
N GLU A 182 16.02 -0.50 -2.16
CA GLU A 182 15.69 0.12 -3.45
C GLU A 182 16.39 -0.67 -4.55
N SER A 183 15.65 -1.51 -5.25
CA SER A 183 16.18 -2.39 -6.30
C SER A 183 15.07 -2.80 -7.29
N ASP A 184 15.49 -3.27 -8.46
CA ASP A 184 14.75 -4.17 -9.32
C ASP A 184 14.75 -5.60 -8.73
N GLY A 185 14.13 -6.57 -9.42
CA GLY A 185 14.02 -7.96 -8.96
C GLY A 185 13.08 -8.18 -7.78
N LEU A 186 12.57 -7.11 -7.17
CA LEU A 186 11.73 -7.21 -5.98
C LEU A 186 10.24 -7.33 -6.30
N ALA A 187 9.79 -6.74 -7.42
CA ALA A 187 8.36 -6.63 -7.74
C ALA A 187 8.04 -7.08 -9.17
N ILE A 188 8.67 -8.16 -9.60
CA ILE A 188 8.49 -8.73 -10.95
C ILE A 188 7.02 -9.11 -11.17
N TYR A 189 6.43 -8.62 -12.25
CA TYR A 189 5.09 -8.99 -12.68
C TYR A 189 5.03 -9.04 -14.21
N LYS A 190 4.92 -10.23 -14.79
CA LYS A 190 5.02 -10.46 -16.24
C LYS A 190 6.34 -9.89 -16.79
N ASP A 191 6.25 -8.99 -17.76
CA ASP A 191 7.40 -8.34 -18.40
C ASP A 191 7.84 -7.05 -17.67
N ASP A 192 7.23 -6.70 -16.53
CA ASP A 192 7.54 -5.51 -15.75
C ASP A 192 8.39 -5.88 -14.53
N ASP A 193 9.60 -5.36 -14.47
CA ASP A 193 10.52 -5.45 -13.33
C ASP A 193 10.96 -4.06 -12.89
N PRO A 194 10.10 -3.34 -12.17
CA PRO A 194 10.40 -1.97 -11.76
C PRO A 194 11.43 -1.92 -10.64
N VAL A 195 12.28 -0.92 -10.64
CA VAL A 195 12.97 -0.53 -9.41
C VAL A 195 11.94 -0.01 -8.42
N VAL A 196 11.83 -0.67 -7.27
CA VAL A 196 10.93 -0.28 -6.19
C VAL A 196 11.68 0.09 -4.93
N ILE A 197 11.02 0.90 -4.09
CA ILE A 197 11.46 1.22 -2.74
C ILE A 197 10.55 0.45 -1.79
N ARG A 198 11.14 -0.44 -0.96
CA ARG A 198 10.50 -1.10 0.17
C ARG A 198 10.99 -0.45 1.45
N ILE A 199 10.08 -0.07 2.32
CA ILE A 199 10.41 0.46 3.65
C ILE A 199 9.55 -0.27 4.69
N ASN A 200 10.22 -0.76 5.74
CA ASN A 200 9.60 -1.17 6.98
C ASN A 200 9.86 -0.07 8.01
N ALA A 201 8.79 0.54 8.48
CA ALA A 201 8.86 1.66 9.41
C ALA A 201 8.07 1.34 10.68
N ARG A 202 8.63 1.64 11.84
CA ARG A 202 8.01 1.42 13.15
C ARG A 202 7.42 2.73 13.67
N LYS A 203 6.17 2.71 14.09
CA LYS A 203 5.55 3.83 14.78
C LYS A 203 6.26 4.08 16.11
N ASN A 204 6.73 5.32 16.29
CA ASN A 204 7.39 5.73 17.53
C ASN A 204 6.44 5.63 18.72
N SER A 205 6.97 5.25 19.88
CA SER A 205 6.25 5.42 21.13
C SER A 205 6.05 6.92 21.36
N ASN A 206 4.84 7.35 21.68
CA ASN A 206 4.64 8.73 22.13
C ASN A 206 5.48 8.91 23.39
N ILE A 207 6.54 9.69 23.28
CA ILE A 207 7.23 10.21 24.47
C ILE A 207 6.26 11.25 25.03
N SER A 208 5.51 10.85 26.05
CA SER A 208 4.66 11.73 26.86
C SER A 208 5.49 12.77 27.60
#